data_05b411fc833da6ae295b7149b02f0717
#
_entry.id   05b411fc833da6ae295b7149b02f0717
#
_cell.length_a   1.000
_cell.length_b   1.000
_cell.length_c   1.000
_cell.angle_alpha   90.00
_cell.angle_beta   90.00
_cell.angle_gamma   90.00
#
_symmetry.space_group_name_H-M   'P 1'
#
loop_
_entity.id
_entity.type
_entity.pdbx_description
1 polymer ?
#
loop_
_entity_poly.entity_id
_entity_poly.type
_entity_poly.pdbx_seq_one_letter_code
_entity_poly.pdbx_strand_id
1 'polypeptide(L)'
;MMPPEERLQYSAMTGQSLFYLGEVNVKHKILAIAEEEGVRQAAYALKLLQSDGELTIASTAKDEVSGNLVTKQYRVEGPVMLMLTSTAIDIDEELLNRCLVLTVNESREQTEAIHHAQRQAQTLAGLLASRDKHYLSELHQNAQRLLRPLKVVNPFAQQLSFISDKTRTRRDHMKYLSLIQSIALLHQYQREVKQVSHRGEVIDYIEVTAQDIQHANPLAQEILGRTLDELPPQTRQLLKLIGALVAQLASERKQ
;
A
#
# COMPACT_ATOMS: atom_id res chain seq x y z
N MET A 1 1.29 1.54 13.79
CA MET A 1 0.87 2.95 13.76
C MET A 1 -0.63 3.11 13.46
N MET A 2 -1.23 2.21 12.69
CA MET A 2 -2.70 2.23 12.48
C MET A 2 -3.43 1.62 13.67
N PRO A 3 -4.64 2.10 14.03
CA PRO A 3 -5.45 1.56 15.11
C PRO A 3 -5.74 0.06 14.92
N PRO A 4 -5.74 -0.75 16.00
CA PRO A 4 -6.00 -2.19 15.90
C PRO A 4 -7.38 -2.52 15.30
N GLU A 5 -8.40 -1.72 15.61
CA GLU A 5 -9.77 -1.86 15.11
C GLU A 5 -9.90 -1.62 13.60
N GLU A 6 -8.93 -0.95 12.99
CA GLU A 6 -8.88 -0.67 11.55
C GLU A 6 -8.02 -1.68 10.77
N ARG A 7 -7.55 -2.72 11.43
CA ARG A 7 -6.67 -3.74 10.83
C ARG A 7 -7.28 -5.13 10.95
N LEU A 8 -7.26 -5.84 9.85
CA LEU A 8 -7.50 -7.29 9.78
C LEU A 8 -6.19 -7.94 9.36
N GLN A 9 -5.63 -8.78 10.19
CA GLN A 9 -4.33 -9.40 9.93
C GLN A 9 -4.47 -10.92 9.91
N TYR A 10 -4.01 -11.53 8.83
CA TYR A 10 -3.99 -12.97 8.64
C TYR A 10 -2.59 -13.43 8.29
N SER A 11 -2.14 -14.53 8.88
CA SER A 11 -0.87 -15.17 8.50
C SER A 11 -0.98 -15.82 7.13
N ALA A 12 -2.12 -16.46 6.86
CA ALA A 12 -2.44 -17.05 5.57
C ALA A 12 -3.93 -16.90 5.28
N MET A 13 -4.31 -16.93 4.02
CA MET A 13 -5.71 -16.82 3.59
C MET A 13 -5.93 -17.70 2.35
N THR A 14 -7.02 -18.48 2.33
CA THR A 14 -7.41 -19.21 1.11
C THR A 14 -8.16 -18.30 0.15
N GLY A 15 -8.13 -18.63 -1.14
CA GLY A 15 -8.84 -17.82 -2.15
C GLY A 15 -10.34 -17.67 -1.90
N GLN A 16 -10.95 -18.66 -1.26
CA GLN A 16 -12.38 -18.65 -0.94
C GLN A 16 -12.70 -17.90 0.35
N SER A 17 -11.78 -17.85 1.33
CA SER A 17 -12.05 -17.22 2.64
C SER A 17 -12.42 -15.74 2.55
N LEU A 18 -11.91 -15.05 1.54
CA LEU A 18 -12.21 -13.65 1.29
C LEU A 18 -13.70 -13.43 1.00
N PHE A 19 -14.34 -14.36 0.29
CA PHE A 19 -15.77 -14.27 -0.03
C PHE A 19 -16.66 -14.48 1.20
N TYR A 20 -16.18 -15.23 2.20
CA TYR A 20 -16.92 -15.50 3.43
C TYR A 20 -16.66 -14.48 4.54
N LEU A 21 -15.83 -13.45 4.28
CA LEU A 21 -15.65 -12.31 5.20
C LEU A 21 -16.87 -11.37 5.25
N GLY A 22 -17.96 -11.70 4.56
CA GLY A 22 -19.16 -10.87 4.53
C GLY A 22 -19.78 -10.54 5.89
N GLU A 23 -19.50 -11.35 6.92
CA GLU A 23 -19.89 -11.06 8.32
C GLU A 23 -18.94 -10.05 9.00
N VAL A 24 -17.73 -9.87 8.45
CA VAL A 24 -16.73 -8.92 8.93
C VAL A 24 -16.73 -7.72 8.00
N ASN A 25 -17.08 -6.54 8.53
CA ASN A 25 -17.00 -5.32 7.75
C ASN A 25 -15.54 -4.99 7.44
N VAL A 26 -15.13 -5.17 6.18
CA VAL A 26 -13.77 -4.87 5.69
C VAL A 26 -13.65 -3.46 5.10
N LYS A 27 -14.78 -2.76 4.95
CA LYS A 27 -14.84 -1.43 4.35
C LYS A 27 -14.01 -0.43 5.16
N HIS A 28 -13.14 0.29 4.46
CA HIS A 28 -12.19 1.26 5.02
C HIS A 28 -11.14 0.67 5.96
N LYS A 29 -10.95 -0.66 5.97
CA LYS A 29 -9.95 -1.32 6.81
C LYS A 29 -8.69 -1.70 6.03
N ILE A 30 -7.63 -1.99 6.77
CA ILE A 30 -6.39 -2.55 6.24
C ILE A 30 -6.46 -4.07 6.37
N LEU A 31 -6.41 -4.76 5.25
CA LEU A 31 -6.26 -6.21 5.17
C LEU A 31 -4.79 -6.55 4.96
N ALA A 32 -4.14 -7.04 6.00
CA ALA A 32 -2.74 -7.45 5.97
C ALA A 32 -2.64 -8.97 5.86
N ILE A 33 -1.94 -9.47 4.85
CA ILE A 33 -1.72 -10.90 4.60
C ILE A 33 -0.21 -11.13 4.52
N ALA A 34 0.31 -12.01 5.39
CA ALA A 34 1.75 -12.19 5.58
C ALA A 34 2.39 -13.25 4.67
N GLU A 35 1.61 -14.18 4.09
CA GLU A 35 2.16 -15.29 3.31
C GLU A 35 1.72 -15.29 1.86
N GLU A 36 2.66 -15.66 0.99
CA GLU A 36 2.55 -15.69 -0.45
C GLU A 36 1.47 -16.65 -0.98
N GLU A 37 1.41 -17.86 -0.43
CA GLU A 37 0.47 -18.89 -0.91
C GLU A 37 -0.98 -18.41 -0.78
N GLY A 38 -1.32 -17.76 0.34
CA GLY A 38 -2.63 -17.16 0.56
C GLY A 38 -2.93 -16.01 -0.42
N VAL A 39 -1.94 -15.16 -0.71
CA VAL A 39 -2.07 -14.06 -1.66
C VAL A 39 -2.35 -14.60 -3.08
N ARG A 40 -1.63 -15.64 -3.51
CA ARG A 40 -1.77 -16.22 -4.84
C ARG A 40 -3.17 -16.79 -5.07
N GLN A 41 -3.70 -17.51 -4.09
CA GLN A 41 -5.06 -18.08 -4.15
C GLN A 41 -6.14 -17.00 -4.06
N ALA A 42 -5.90 -15.94 -3.30
CA ALA A 42 -6.83 -14.83 -3.11
C ALA A 42 -6.68 -13.72 -4.18
N ALA A 43 -5.66 -13.76 -5.04
CA ALA A 43 -5.32 -12.66 -5.95
C ALA A 43 -6.50 -12.24 -6.83
N TYR A 44 -7.28 -13.18 -7.34
CA TYR A 44 -8.45 -12.88 -8.15
C TYR A 44 -9.53 -12.11 -7.36
N ALA A 45 -9.88 -12.58 -6.16
CA ALA A 45 -10.87 -11.93 -5.31
C ALA A 45 -10.40 -10.54 -4.83
N LEU A 46 -9.10 -10.40 -4.52
CA LEU A 46 -8.49 -9.13 -4.16
C LEU A 46 -8.54 -8.12 -5.32
N LYS A 47 -8.29 -8.57 -6.55
CA LYS A 47 -8.39 -7.72 -7.75
C LYS A 47 -9.82 -7.22 -7.97
N LEU A 48 -10.83 -8.07 -7.81
CA LEU A 48 -12.24 -7.69 -7.91
C LEU A 48 -12.60 -6.65 -6.84
N LEU A 49 -12.25 -6.91 -5.59
CA LEU A 49 -12.53 -6.01 -4.48
C LEU A 49 -11.88 -4.63 -4.66
N GLN A 50 -10.69 -4.56 -5.27
CA GLN A 50 -10.02 -3.29 -5.59
C GLN A 50 -10.62 -2.58 -6.80
N SER A 51 -11.12 -3.34 -7.82
CA SER A 51 -11.63 -2.75 -9.06
C SER A 51 -13.06 -2.27 -8.92
N ASP A 52 -13.90 -3.13 -8.39
CA ASP A 52 -15.36 -2.97 -8.39
C ASP A 52 -15.84 -2.39 -7.05
N GLY A 53 -14.96 -2.36 -6.04
CA GLY A 53 -15.28 -1.89 -4.70
C GLY A 53 -16.15 -2.87 -3.93
N GLU A 54 -16.53 -4.00 -4.52
CA GLU A 54 -17.28 -5.07 -3.87
C GLU A 54 -16.92 -6.44 -4.46
N LEU A 55 -17.17 -7.45 -3.67
CA LEU A 55 -16.98 -8.84 -4.06
C LEU A 55 -18.24 -9.61 -3.76
N THR A 56 -18.81 -10.27 -4.77
CA THR A 56 -20.03 -11.07 -4.62
C THR A 56 -19.77 -12.49 -5.11
N ILE A 57 -20.19 -13.49 -4.34
CA ILE A 57 -20.17 -14.89 -4.74
C ILE A 57 -21.51 -15.55 -4.40
N ALA A 58 -22.00 -16.36 -5.32
CA ALA A 58 -23.08 -17.31 -5.09
C ALA A 58 -22.50 -18.68 -4.83
N SER A 59 -22.75 -19.25 -3.66
CA SER A 59 -22.31 -20.59 -3.28
C SER A 59 -23.52 -21.46 -2.97
N THR A 60 -23.58 -22.63 -3.56
CA THR A 60 -24.65 -23.62 -3.31
C THR A 60 -24.17 -24.58 -2.24
N ALA A 61 -24.85 -24.59 -1.12
CA ALA A 61 -24.60 -25.50 -0.02
C ALA A 61 -25.87 -26.27 0.34
N LYS A 62 -25.71 -27.41 0.97
CA LYS A 62 -26.82 -28.19 1.48
C LYS A 62 -27.31 -27.58 2.78
N ASP A 63 -28.58 -27.26 2.85
CA ASP A 63 -29.22 -26.76 4.06
C ASP A 63 -29.25 -27.87 5.12
N GLU A 64 -28.75 -27.60 6.31
CA GLU A 64 -28.64 -28.56 7.40
C GLU A 64 -30.01 -29.03 7.93
N VAL A 65 -31.05 -28.20 7.78
CA VAL A 65 -32.40 -28.49 8.30
C VAL A 65 -33.26 -29.20 7.28
N SER A 66 -33.28 -28.69 6.04
CA SER A 66 -34.15 -29.24 4.97
C SER A 66 -33.48 -30.31 4.10
N GLY A 67 -32.15 -30.39 4.15
CA GLY A 67 -31.36 -31.30 3.29
C GLY A 67 -31.34 -30.90 1.81
N ASN A 68 -32.01 -29.82 1.44
CA ASN A 68 -32.08 -29.32 0.06
C ASN A 68 -30.85 -28.46 -0.31
N LEU A 69 -30.56 -28.40 -1.60
CA LEU A 69 -29.54 -27.47 -2.10
C LEU A 69 -30.10 -26.03 -2.07
N VAL A 70 -29.45 -25.17 -1.31
CA VAL A 70 -29.80 -23.73 -1.23
C VAL A 70 -28.60 -22.91 -1.70
N THR A 71 -28.85 -21.97 -2.60
CA THR A 71 -27.85 -21.02 -3.06
C THR A 71 -27.84 -19.83 -2.10
N LYS A 72 -26.72 -19.64 -1.39
CA LYS A 72 -26.47 -18.45 -0.56
C LYS A 72 -25.57 -17.49 -1.34
N GLN A 73 -25.90 -16.22 -1.26
CA GLN A 73 -25.09 -15.15 -1.82
C GLN A 73 -24.33 -14.47 -0.68
N TYR A 74 -23.02 -14.33 -0.87
CA TYR A 74 -22.15 -13.60 0.04
C TYR A 74 -21.68 -12.34 -0.65
N ARG A 75 -21.63 -11.24 0.07
CA ARG A 75 -21.18 -9.94 -0.41
C ARG A 75 -20.21 -9.33 0.59
N VAL A 76 -19.06 -8.88 0.07
CA VAL A 76 -18.03 -8.18 0.82
C VAL A 76 -17.86 -6.80 0.22
N GLU A 77 -18.05 -5.75 1.01
CA GLU A 77 -17.98 -4.38 0.56
C GLU A 77 -16.60 -3.76 0.86
N GLY A 78 -16.03 -3.06 -0.15
CA GLY A 78 -14.87 -2.20 -0.04
C GLY A 78 -15.25 -0.72 0.15
N PRO A 79 -14.31 0.18 0.00
CA PRO A 79 -12.91 -0.04 -0.36
C PRO A 79 -12.10 -0.63 0.80
N VAL A 80 -11.07 -1.39 0.48
CA VAL A 80 -10.12 -1.97 1.43
C VAL A 80 -8.70 -1.64 1.01
N MET A 81 -7.84 -1.32 1.97
CA MET A 81 -6.41 -1.21 1.74
C MET A 81 -5.76 -2.58 1.89
N LEU A 82 -5.01 -3.02 0.90
CA LEU A 82 -4.26 -4.27 0.94
C LEU A 82 -2.81 -4.03 1.34
N MET A 83 -2.32 -4.82 2.29
CA MET A 83 -0.92 -4.86 2.69
C MET A 83 -0.45 -6.32 2.61
N LEU A 84 0.38 -6.61 1.62
CA LEU A 84 0.83 -7.96 1.30
C LEU A 84 2.34 -8.03 1.46
N THR A 85 2.83 -9.13 2.03
CA THR A 85 4.26 -9.44 2.04
C THR A 85 4.50 -10.76 1.32
N SER A 86 5.56 -10.81 0.51
CA SER A 86 5.93 -12.00 -0.25
C SER A 86 7.43 -12.04 -0.47
N THR A 87 7.98 -13.24 -0.49
CA THR A 87 9.34 -13.53 -0.93
C THR A 87 9.39 -14.05 -2.37
N ALA A 88 8.23 -14.21 -3.02
CA ALA A 88 8.14 -14.70 -4.39
C ALA A 88 8.75 -13.73 -5.39
N ILE A 89 9.39 -14.31 -6.37
CA ILE A 89 9.89 -13.60 -7.55
C ILE A 89 8.76 -13.45 -8.59
N ASP A 90 7.85 -14.41 -8.65
CA ASP A 90 6.75 -14.50 -9.62
C ASP A 90 5.42 -14.16 -8.94
N ILE A 91 5.10 -12.89 -8.87
CA ILE A 91 3.82 -12.37 -8.38
C ILE A 91 2.97 -11.99 -9.59
N ASP A 92 1.65 -12.21 -9.50
CA ASP A 92 0.68 -11.80 -10.53
C ASP A 92 0.89 -10.32 -10.92
N GLU A 93 1.26 -10.10 -12.17
CA GLU A 93 1.64 -8.77 -12.70
C GLU A 93 0.47 -7.79 -12.63
N GLU A 94 -0.77 -8.27 -12.80
CA GLU A 94 -1.95 -7.43 -12.71
C GLU A 94 -2.18 -6.94 -11.27
N LEU A 95 -1.92 -7.77 -10.27
CA LEU A 95 -1.97 -7.37 -8.86
C LEU A 95 -0.87 -6.35 -8.55
N LEU A 96 0.37 -6.60 -8.99
CA LEU A 96 1.50 -5.66 -8.82
C LEU A 96 1.18 -4.29 -9.42
N ASN A 97 0.55 -4.26 -10.59
CA ASN A 97 0.18 -3.01 -11.24
C ASN A 97 -0.84 -2.17 -10.44
N ARG A 98 -1.53 -2.78 -9.47
CA ARG A 98 -2.48 -2.10 -8.56
C ARG A 98 -1.85 -1.70 -7.24
N CYS A 99 -0.68 -2.24 -6.89
CA CYS A 99 0.00 -2.02 -5.62
C CYS A 99 1.14 -1.00 -5.76
N LEU A 100 1.52 -0.40 -4.63
CA LEU A 100 2.81 0.23 -4.46
C LEU A 100 3.78 -0.86 -3.98
N VAL A 101 4.81 -1.13 -4.77
CA VAL A 101 5.79 -2.17 -4.46
C VAL A 101 6.94 -1.57 -3.68
N LEU A 102 7.14 -2.06 -2.46
CA LEU A 102 8.25 -1.67 -1.60
C LEU A 102 9.22 -2.85 -1.48
N THR A 103 10.51 -2.56 -1.54
CA THR A 103 11.56 -3.56 -1.37
C THR A 103 12.35 -3.29 -0.11
N VAL A 104 12.90 -4.33 0.49
CA VAL A 104 13.80 -4.21 1.64
C VAL A 104 15.20 -3.82 1.16
N ASN A 105 15.88 -2.97 1.91
CA ASN A 105 17.28 -2.66 1.68
C ASN A 105 18.14 -3.78 2.29
N GLU A 106 18.79 -4.57 1.43
CA GLU A 106 19.66 -5.70 1.81
C GLU A 106 21.14 -5.33 1.81
N SER A 107 21.47 -4.03 1.82
CA SER A 107 22.88 -3.61 1.83
C SER A 107 23.58 -4.02 3.13
N ARG A 108 24.89 -4.10 3.04
CA ARG A 108 25.74 -4.41 4.19
C ARG A 108 25.59 -3.36 5.30
N GLU A 109 25.55 -2.09 4.93
CA GLU A 109 25.39 -0.96 5.84
C GLU A 109 24.05 -1.06 6.61
N GLN A 110 22.96 -1.43 5.91
CA GLN A 110 21.65 -1.65 6.54
C GLN A 110 21.70 -2.83 7.51
N THR A 111 22.37 -3.93 7.13
CA THR A 111 22.53 -5.11 7.98
C THR A 111 23.33 -4.77 9.24
N GLU A 112 24.42 -4.01 9.11
CA GLU A 112 25.22 -3.54 10.24
C GLU A 112 24.40 -2.61 11.17
N ALA A 113 23.58 -1.72 10.61
CA ALA A 113 22.68 -0.88 11.40
C ALA A 113 21.62 -1.69 12.16
N ILE A 114 21.06 -2.74 11.54
CA ILE A 114 20.14 -3.68 12.21
C ILE A 114 20.85 -4.40 13.36
N HIS A 115 22.05 -4.93 13.14
CA HIS A 115 22.83 -5.58 14.21
C HIS A 115 23.13 -4.62 15.35
N HIS A 116 23.44 -3.36 15.05
CA HIS A 116 23.64 -2.33 16.07
C HIS A 116 22.37 -2.10 16.88
N ALA A 117 21.22 -1.93 16.20
CA ALA A 117 19.93 -1.73 16.87
C ALA A 117 19.52 -2.95 17.73
N GLN A 118 19.80 -4.17 17.27
CA GLN A 118 19.55 -5.40 18.04
C GLN A 118 20.39 -5.45 19.33
N ARG A 119 21.69 -5.09 19.26
CA ARG A 119 22.55 -5.00 20.44
C ARG A 119 22.08 -3.90 21.39
N GLN A 120 21.72 -2.74 20.85
CA GLN A 120 21.20 -1.62 21.65
C GLN A 120 19.92 -2.01 22.40
N ALA A 121 19.03 -2.78 21.80
CA ALA A 121 17.79 -3.25 22.42
C ALA A 121 18.03 -4.14 23.66
N GLN A 122 19.22 -4.75 23.81
CA GLN A 122 19.58 -5.56 24.97
C GLN A 122 20.11 -4.74 26.15
N THR A 123 20.26 -3.42 25.99
CA THR A 123 20.73 -2.52 27.05
C THR A 123 19.56 -1.95 27.87
N LEU A 124 19.87 -1.34 29.03
CA LEU A 124 18.87 -0.62 29.82
C LEU A 124 18.21 0.49 29.01
N ALA A 125 19.00 1.22 28.22
CA ALA A 125 18.46 2.23 27.31
C ALA A 125 17.49 1.64 26.28
N GLY A 126 17.78 0.45 25.75
CA GLY A 126 16.89 -0.26 24.84
C GLY A 126 15.58 -0.70 25.51
N LEU A 127 15.63 -1.13 26.77
CA LEU A 127 14.44 -1.46 27.55
C LEU A 127 13.52 -0.22 27.72
N LEU A 128 14.09 0.93 28.05
CA LEU A 128 13.37 2.18 28.19
C LEU A 128 12.78 2.64 26.84
N ALA A 129 13.58 2.59 25.78
CA ALA A 129 13.13 2.92 24.42
C ALA A 129 11.97 2.02 23.92
N SER A 130 11.92 0.75 24.37
CA SER A 130 10.80 -0.14 24.06
C SER A 130 9.48 0.33 24.68
N ARG A 131 9.51 0.91 25.88
CA ARG A 131 8.33 1.52 26.52
C ARG A 131 7.90 2.80 25.80
N ASP A 132 8.85 3.64 25.43
CA ASP A 132 8.59 4.85 24.65
C ASP A 132 7.98 4.52 23.28
N LYS A 133 8.41 3.42 22.65
CA LYS A 133 7.84 2.93 21.40
C LYS A 133 6.35 2.61 21.52
N HIS A 134 5.92 2.01 22.65
CA HIS A 134 4.51 1.74 22.89
C HIS A 134 3.71 3.04 22.98
N TYR A 135 4.18 3.98 23.79
CA TYR A 135 3.55 5.31 23.92
C TYR A 135 3.46 6.05 22.57
N LEU A 136 4.56 6.08 21.80
CA LEU A 136 4.56 6.69 20.48
C LEU A 136 3.58 6.00 19.51
N SER A 137 3.47 4.67 19.59
CA SER A 137 2.50 3.92 18.78
C SER A 137 1.05 4.30 19.11
N GLU A 138 0.73 4.44 20.39
CA GLU A 138 -0.61 4.89 20.83
C GLU A 138 -0.88 6.34 20.37
N LEU A 139 0.11 7.22 20.47
CA LEU A 139 -0.01 8.61 19.99
C LEU A 139 -0.34 8.65 18.50
N HIS A 140 0.37 7.87 17.69
CA HIS A 140 0.09 7.77 16.25
C HIS A 140 -1.29 7.17 15.95
N GLN A 141 -1.72 6.14 16.70
CA GLN A 141 -3.04 5.56 16.55
C GLN A 141 -4.14 6.56 16.89
N ASN A 142 -3.96 7.34 17.95
CA ASN A 142 -4.89 8.39 18.32
C ASN A 142 -4.95 9.52 17.29
N ALA A 143 -3.81 9.89 16.71
CA ALA A 143 -3.77 10.84 15.60
C ALA A 143 -4.56 10.33 14.37
N GLN A 144 -4.47 9.03 14.06
CA GLN A 144 -5.27 8.44 12.97
C GLN A 144 -6.78 8.45 13.26
N ARG A 145 -7.18 8.19 14.52
CA ARG A 145 -8.60 8.24 14.92
C ARG A 145 -9.21 9.64 14.82
N LEU A 146 -8.37 10.66 14.92
CA LEU A 146 -8.81 12.05 14.82
C LEU A 146 -9.00 12.52 13.37
N LEU A 147 -8.49 11.79 12.38
CA LEU A 147 -8.64 12.18 10.98
C LEU A 147 -10.11 12.19 10.56
N ARG A 148 -10.54 13.31 9.97
CA ARG A 148 -11.87 13.51 9.42
C ARG A 148 -11.89 13.08 7.95
N PRO A 149 -12.99 12.53 7.43
CA PRO A 149 -13.11 12.11 6.02
C PRO A 149 -13.38 13.31 5.09
N LEU A 150 -12.48 14.28 5.10
CA LEU A 150 -12.57 15.47 4.27
C LEU A 150 -12.27 15.15 2.80
N LYS A 151 -12.91 15.89 1.89
CA LYS A 151 -12.52 15.86 0.48
C LYS A 151 -11.24 16.65 0.29
N VAL A 152 -10.41 16.22 -0.66
CA VAL A 152 -9.15 16.90 -1.00
C VAL A 152 -9.23 17.37 -2.44
N VAL A 153 -9.07 18.66 -2.65
CA VAL A 153 -9.03 19.30 -3.95
C VAL A 153 -7.59 19.72 -4.26
N ASN A 154 -7.13 19.46 -5.47
CA ASN A 154 -5.79 19.87 -5.91
C ASN A 154 -5.88 21.01 -6.93
N PRO A 155 -5.65 22.27 -6.53
CA PRO A 155 -5.68 23.42 -7.44
C PRO A 155 -4.60 23.36 -8.54
N PHE A 156 -3.53 22.60 -8.31
CA PHE A 156 -2.40 22.44 -9.23
C PHE A 156 -2.55 21.25 -10.18
N ALA A 157 -3.64 20.48 -10.10
CA ALA A 157 -3.78 19.20 -10.79
C ALA A 157 -3.54 19.30 -12.30
N GLN A 158 -4.01 20.36 -12.95
CA GLN A 158 -3.86 20.56 -14.40
C GLN A 158 -2.42 20.96 -14.80
N GLN A 159 -1.61 21.41 -13.85
CA GLN A 159 -0.22 21.82 -14.08
C GLN A 159 0.76 20.65 -13.84
N LEU A 160 0.28 19.55 -13.25
CA LEU A 160 1.10 18.37 -13.00
C LEU A 160 1.34 17.63 -14.30
N SER A 161 2.61 17.36 -14.60
CA SER A 161 3.02 16.51 -15.70
C SER A 161 3.40 15.11 -15.19
N PHE A 162 3.10 14.08 -15.99
CA PHE A 162 3.46 12.71 -15.70
C PHE A 162 3.84 12.01 -17.00
N ILE A 163 4.72 11.00 -16.93
CA ILE A 163 5.15 10.22 -18.08
C ILE A 163 3.94 9.54 -18.72
N SER A 164 3.77 9.62 -20.05
CA SER A 164 2.58 9.15 -20.76
C SER A 164 2.88 8.15 -21.88
N ASP A 165 4.08 7.58 -21.89
CA ASP A 165 4.60 6.71 -22.97
C ASP A 165 4.04 5.27 -22.96
N LYS A 166 3.50 4.81 -21.82
CA LYS A 166 3.01 3.44 -21.64
C LYS A 166 1.61 3.40 -21.03
N THR A 167 0.83 2.35 -21.33
CA THR A 167 -0.53 2.16 -20.78
C THR A 167 -0.53 2.02 -19.25
N ARG A 168 0.52 1.44 -18.68
CA ARG A 168 0.71 1.29 -17.24
C ARG A 168 0.78 2.63 -16.52
N THR A 169 1.35 3.67 -17.14
CA THR A 169 1.50 4.99 -16.53
C THR A 169 0.17 5.65 -16.15
N ARG A 170 -0.96 5.22 -16.75
CA ARG A 170 -2.30 5.67 -16.33
C ARG A 170 -2.61 5.32 -14.88
N ARG A 171 -2.25 4.10 -14.45
CA ARG A 171 -2.44 3.65 -13.05
C ARG A 171 -1.44 4.32 -12.12
N ASP A 172 -0.20 4.44 -12.54
CA ASP A 172 0.86 5.07 -11.75
C ASP A 172 0.60 6.58 -11.56
N HIS A 173 0.03 7.25 -12.55
CA HIS A 173 -0.45 8.63 -12.41
C HIS A 173 -1.54 8.75 -11.32
N MET A 174 -2.52 7.83 -11.29
CA MET A 174 -3.53 7.83 -10.22
C MET A 174 -2.92 7.57 -8.84
N LYS A 175 -1.92 6.70 -8.73
CA LYS A 175 -1.18 6.47 -7.48
C LYS A 175 -0.46 7.74 -7.03
N TYR A 176 0.18 8.47 -7.95
CA TYR A 176 0.83 9.74 -7.66
C TYR A 176 -0.16 10.79 -7.16
N LEU A 177 -1.29 10.95 -7.83
CA LEU A 177 -2.35 11.87 -7.39
C LEU A 177 -2.90 11.48 -6.01
N SER A 178 -3.11 10.18 -5.76
CA SER A 178 -3.58 9.68 -4.47
C SER A 178 -2.54 9.89 -3.36
N LEU A 179 -1.24 9.80 -3.66
CA LEU A 179 -0.17 10.10 -2.72
C LEU A 179 -0.21 11.57 -2.28
N ILE A 180 -0.35 12.50 -3.23
CA ILE A 180 -0.50 13.93 -2.93
C ILE A 180 -1.72 14.18 -2.03
N GLN A 181 -2.87 13.58 -2.38
CA GLN A 181 -4.10 13.71 -1.59
C GLN A 181 -3.93 13.15 -0.18
N SER A 182 -3.25 12.02 -0.03
CA SER A 182 -2.99 11.40 1.27
C SER A 182 -2.10 12.27 2.16
N ILE A 183 -1.06 12.88 1.59
CA ILE A 183 -0.20 13.83 2.31
C ILE A 183 -1.02 15.05 2.76
N ALA A 184 -1.84 15.61 1.88
CA ALA A 184 -2.70 16.73 2.23
C ALA A 184 -3.69 16.38 3.35
N LEU A 185 -4.29 15.18 3.29
CA LEU A 185 -5.24 14.68 4.31
C LEU A 185 -4.57 14.48 5.67
N LEU A 186 -3.34 13.96 5.71
CA LEU A 186 -2.57 13.82 6.96
C LEU A 186 -2.30 15.16 7.64
N HIS A 187 -2.18 16.23 6.86
CA HIS A 187 -1.94 17.59 7.36
C HIS A 187 -3.23 18.42 7.51
N GLN A 188 -4.40 17.79 7.54
CA GLN A 188 -5.70 18.48 7.51
C GLN A 188 -5.90 19.48 8.66
N TYR A 189 -5.35 19.21 9.84
CA TYR A 189 -5.46 20.11 11.01
C TYR A 189 -4.56 21.34 10.95
N GLN A 190 -3.66 21.41 9.97
CA GLN A 190 -2.79 22.55 9.69
C GLN A 190 -3.34 23.42 8.56
N ARG A 191 -4.59 23.20 8.16
CA ARG A 191 -5.23 23.81 6.97
C ARG A 191 -6.59 24.36 7.31
N GLU A 192 -7.00 25.34 6.52
CA GLU A 192 -8.37 25.82 6.51
C GLU A 192 -9.28 24.77 5.84
N VAL A 193 -10.37 24.44 6.50
CA VAL A 193 -11.46 23.64 5.93
C VAL A 193 -12.39 24.60 5.21
N LYS A 194 -12.52 24.41 3.89
CA LYS A 194 -13.39 25.20 3.02
C LYS A 194 -14.71 24.46 2.79
N GLN A 195 -15.73 25.22 2.45
CA GLN A 195 -17.05 24.68 2.16
C GLN A 195 -17.53 25.12 0.78
N VAL A 196 -18.18 24.23 0.07
CA VAL A 196 -18.86 24.52 -1.17
C VAL A 196 -20.25 23.91 -1.16
N SER A 197 -21.26 24.68 -1.56
CA SER A 197 -22.63 24.17 -1.74
C SER A 197 -22.82 23.72 -3.19
N HIS A 198 -23.23 22.48 -3.38
CA HIS A 198 -23.54 21.92 -4.69
C HIS A 198 -24.82 21.08 -4.61
N ARG A 199 -25.83 21.42 -5.41
CA ARG A 199 -27.14 20.73 -5.47
C ARG A 199 -27.82 20.53 -4.10
N GLY A 200 -27.68 21.51 -3.19
CA GLY A 200 -28.27 21.46 -1.87
C GLY A 200 -27.45 20.73 -0.79
N GLU A 201 -26.33 20.13 -1.16
CA GLU A 201 -25.38 19.52 -0.23
C GLU A 201 -24.21 20.47 0.06
N VAL A 202 -23.77 20.53 1.31
CA VAL A 202 -22.57 21.25 1.73
C VAL A 202 -21.42 20.24 1.82
N ILE A 203 -20.38 20.50 1.06
CA ILE A 203 -19.19 19.65 0.99
C ILE A 203 -18.02 20.35 1.67
N ASP A 204 -17.49 19.73 2.73
CA ASP A 204 -16.27 20.16 3.40
C ASP A 204 -15.05 19.64 2.62
N TYR A 205 -14.08 20.50 2.34
CA TYR A 205 -12.86 20.10 1.66
C TYR A 205 -11.65 20.91 2.12
N ILE A 206 -10.48 20.37 1.85
CA ILE A 206 -9.18 21.02 2.00
C ILE A 206 -8.47 21.10 0.66
N GLU A 207 -7.55 22.03 0.52
CA GLU A 207 -6.75 22.17 -0.71
C GLU A 207 -5.34 21.62 -0.53
N VAL A 208 -4.83 21.00 -1.58
CA VAL A 208 -3.42 20.65 -1.72
C VAL A 208 -2.59 21.92 -1.82
N THR A 209 -1.45 21.94 -1.15
CA THR A 209 -0.46 23.00 -1.24
C THR A 209 0.73 22.58 -2.12
N ALA A 210 1.54 23.55 -2.56
CA ALA A 210 2.79 23.25 -3.27
C ALA A 210 3.75 22.39 -2.42
N GLN A 211 3.70 22.52 -1.10
CA GLN A 211 4.52 21.75 -0.17
C GLN A 211 4.14 20.26 -0.16
N ASP A 212 2.86 19.92 -0.30
CA ASP A 212 2.42 18.51 -0.40
C ASP A 212 2.97 17.85 -1.65
N ILE A 213 2.94 18.57 -2.77
CA ILE A 213 3.50 18.10 -4.04
C ILE A 213 5.02 17.93 -3.91
N GLN A 214 5.68 18.89 -3.25
CA GLN A 214 7.12 18.81 -3.00
C GLN A 214 7.49 17.61 -2.13
N HIS A 215 6.67 17.22 -1.16
CA HIS A 215 6.86 16.01 -0.38
C HIS A 215 6.51 14.73 -1.16
N ALA A 216 5.51 14.78 -2.01
CA ALA A 216 5.09 13.64 -2.82
C ALA A 216 6.12 13.25 -3.89
N ASN A 217 6.79 14.23 -4.49
CA ASN A 217 7.71 14.00 -5.62
C ASN A 217 8.86 13.01 -5.31
N PRO A 218 9.67 13.17 -4.25
CA PRO A 218 10.73 12.22 -3.95
C PRO A 218 10.19 10.83 -3.59
N LEU A 219 9.06 10.76 -2.87
CA LEU A 219 8.41 9.48 -2.57
C LEU A 219 7.91 8.79 -3.84
N ALA A 220 7.26 9.53 -4.72
CA ALA A 220 6.80 9.00 -6.00
C ALA A 220 7.97 8.53 -6.87
N GLN A 221 9.07 9.28 -6.92
CA GLN A 221 10.26 8.89 -7.67
C GLN A 221 10.89 7.61 -7.11
N GLU A 222 10.93 7.46 -5.80
CA GLU A 222 11.47 6.25 -5.17
C GLU A 222 10.58 5.03 -5.42
N ILE A 223 9.26 5.16 -5.23
CA ILE A 223 8.30 4.06 -5.28
C ILE A 223 7.91 3.75 -6.73
N LEU A 224 7.47 4.75 -7.50
CA LEU A 224 6.98 4.57 -8.86
C LEU A 224 8.13 4.47 -9.87
N GLY A 225 9.26 5.12 -9.63
CA GLY A 225 10.46 4.99 -10.44
C GLY A 225 10.97 3.55 -10.49
N ARG A 226 10.92 2.83 -9.37
CA ARG A 226 11.24 1.39 -9.32
C ARG A 226 10.20 0.52 -10.04
N THR A 227 8.94 0.96 -10.06
CA THR A 227 7.85 0.25 -10.72
C THR A 227 7.85 0.51 -12.24
N LEU A 228 8.35 1.66 -12.69
CA LEU A 228 8.53 1.99 -14.11
C LEU A 228 9.73 1.25 -14.74
N ASP A 229 10.66 0.80 -13.92
CA ASP A 229 11.73 -0.10 -14.34
C ASP A 229 11.18 -1.53 -14.48
N GLU A 230 11.11 -2.04 -15.68
CA GLU A 230 10.57 -3.38 -16.01
C GLU A 230 11.43 -4.54 -15.48
N LEU A 231 12.58 -4.23 -14.87
CA LEU A 231 13.51 -5.24 -14.38
C LEU A 231 13.30 -5.50 -12.87
N PRO A 232 13.17 -6.76 -12.46
CA PRO A 232 13.21 -7.15 -11.05
C PRO A 232 14.47 -6.58 -10.36
N PRO A 233 14.41 -6.25 -9.06
CA PRO A 233 15.54 -5.64 -8.33
C PRO A 233 16.85 -6.41 -8.48
N GLN A 234 16.79 -7.75 -8.45
CA GLN A 234 17.95 -8.64 -8.63
C GLN A 234 18.54 -8.54 -10.04
N THR A 235 17.68 -8.52 -11.07
CA THR A 235 18.11 -8.36 -12.47
C THR A 235 18.75 -6.99 -12.69
N ARG A 236 18.24 -5.94 -12.06
CA ARG A 236 18.84 -4.59 -12.11
C ARG A 236 20.20 -4.55 -11.45
N GLN A 237 20.36 -5.22 -10.30
CA GLN A 237 21.64 -5.32 -9.62
C GLN A 237 22.65 -6.09 -10.48
N LEU A 238 22.23 -7.18 -11.10
CA LEU A 238 23.04 -7.93 -12.04
C LEU A 238 23.46 -7.05 -13.23
N LEU A 239 22.54 -6.30 -13.82
CA LEU A 239 22.83 -5.39 -14.93
C LEU A 239 23.87 -4.31 -14.55
N LYS A 240 23.76 -3.74 -13.34
CA LYS A 240 24.74 -2.79 -12.81
C LYS A 240 26.12 -3.43 -12.65
N LEU A 241 26.19 -4.66 -12.12
CA LEU A 241 27.45 -5.40 -11.95
C LEU A 241 28.08 -5.72 -13.32
N ILE A 242 27.28 -6.16 -14.29
CA ILE A 242 27.76 -6.40 -15.67
C ILE A 242 28.27 -5.09 -16.28
N GLY A 243 27.54 -3.97 -16.11
CA GLY A 243 27.98 -2.67 -16.61
C GLY A 243 29.31 -2.21 -16.00
N ALA A 244 29.48 -2.39 -14.69
CA ALA A 244 30.73 -2.08 -14.00
C ALA A 244 31.90 -2.96 -14.50
N LEU A 245 31.67 -4.27 -14.67
CA LEU A 245 32.66 -5.21 -15.19
C LEU A 245 33.07 -4.87 -16.60
N VAL A 246 32.14 -4.54 -17.49
CA VAL A 246 32.40 -4.12 -18.87
C VAL A 246 33.24 -2.83 -18.90
N ALA A 247 32.89 -1.86 -18.05
CA ALA A 247 33.66 -0.61 -17.94
C ALA A 247 35.08 -0.85 -17.45
N GLN A 248 35.28 -1.75 -16.48
CA GLN A 248 36.59 -2.14 -15.98
C GLN A 248 37.43 -2.82 -17.08
N LEU A 249 36.88 -3.82 -17.79
CA LEU A 249 37.56 -4.52 -18.87
C LEU A 249 37.89 -3.59 -20.06
N ALA A 250 37.01 -2.62 -20.33
CA ALA A 250 37.28 -1.62 -21.37
C ALA A 250 38.41 -0.65 -20.99
N SER A 251 38.57 -0.34 -19.68
CA SER A 251 39.69 0.47 -19.19
C SER A 251 41.03 -0.28 -19.25
N GLU A 252 41.01 -1.57 -18.87
CA GLU A 252 42.22 -2.44 -18.94
C GLU A 252 42.73 -2.70 -20.35
N ARG A 253 41.84 -2.70 -21.37
CA ARG A 253 42.22 -2.86 -22.78
C ARG A 253 42.78 -1.59 -23.43
N LYS A 254 42.64 -0.43 -22.77
CA LYS A 254 43.18 0.85 -23.27
C LYS A 254 44.53 1.20 -22.67
N GLN A 255 45.05 0.42 -21.75
CA GLN A 255 46.43 0.42 -21.26
C GLN A 255 47.28 -0.60 -22.03
#